data_49e401a1aeecfa1bb0745d647b346d84
#
_entry.id   49e401a1aeecfa1bb0745d647b346d84
#
_cell.length_a   1.000
_cell.length_b   1.000
_cell.length_c   1.000
_cell.angle_alpha   90.00
_cell.angle_beta   90.00
_cell.angle_gamma   90.00
#
_symmetry.space_group_name_H-M   'P 1'
#
loop_
_entity.id
_entity.type
_entity.pdbx_description
1 polymer ?
#
loop_
_entity_poly.entity_id
_entity_poly.type
_entity_poly.pdbx_seq_one_letter_code
_entity_poly.pdbx_strand_id
1 'polypeptide(L)'
;RRLLAEDGSLWITIDDNEAHYLKVICDEVFGRSNFVANVVWQKKYAPANDSIWLSDSHDHILVYAKVKDTWRPNKLSRTEEQDKLYKNEDGDPRGPWMSDNYTCAKTADERPNLYYAVRNPNTGEEIWPKRTRVWAFDRKAHERHIAENMIYWGKNGTNSTPRLKKFKESLRSAGRVAATIWLHEEVGHNQDAKREQLALNSHSPFTTPKPEKLLLRILEIATNPGDLVLDSFAGSGTTG
;
A
#
# COMPACT_ATOMS: atom_id res chain seq x y z
N ARG A 1 -9.45 10.67 -22.76
CA ARG A 1 -9.31 9.26 -23.10
C ARG A 1 -8.54 9.04 -24.40
N ARG A 2 -8.75 9.85 -25.44
CA ARG A 2 -8.07 9.70 -26.76
C ARG A 2 -6.55 9.90 -26.68
N LEU A 3 -6.06 10.73 -25.76
CA LEU A 3 -4.63 11.02 -25.59
C LEU A 3 -3.87 9.97 -24.76
N LEU A 4 -4.58 9.13 -24.00
CA LEU A 4 -3.96 8.09 -23.20
C LEU A 4 -3.52 6.89 -24.06
N ALA A 5 -2.33 6.36 -23.77
CA ALA A 5 -1.89 5.07 -24.26
C ALA A 5 -2.83 3.96 -23.76
N GLU A 6 -2.79 2.76 -24.35
CA GLU A 6 -3.68 1.66 -23.94
C GLU A 6 -3.43 1.20 -22.51
N ASP A 7 -2.20 1.30 -22.04
CA ASP A 7 -1.75 1.07 -20.68
C ASP A 7 -1.62 2.37 -19.86
N GLY A 8 -2.21 3.47 -20.32
CA GLY A 8 -2.18 4.77 -19.65
C GLY A 8 -3.25 4.90 -18.56
N SER A 9 -3.03 5.82 -17.61
CA SER A 9 -3.95 6.12 -16.53
C SER A 9 -4.22 7.62 -16.38
N LEU A 10 -5.39 7.95 -15.83
CA LEU A 10 -5.83 9.30 -15.50
C LEU A 10 -5.93 9.43 -13.99
N TRP A 11 -5.37 10.50 -13.45
CA TRP A 11 -5.38 10.82 -12.02
C TRP A 11 -5.94 12.23 -11.85
N ILE A 12 -6.99 12.40 -11.05
CA ILE A 12 -7.65 13.68 -10.84
C ILE A 12 -7.77 13.95 -9.35
N THR A 13 -7.11 14.99 -8.88
CA THR A 13 -7.30 15.48 -7.50
C THR A 13 -8.49 16.42 -7.45
N ILE A 14 -9.43 16.18 -6.55
CA ILE A 14 -10.69 16.90 -6.45
C ILE A 14 -11.20 16.88 -5.00
N ASP A 15 -11.90 17.91 -4.58
CA ASP A 15 -12.55 17.97 -3.26
C ASP A 15 -13.97 17.36 -3.27
N ASP A 16 -14.59 17.29 -2.09
CA ASP A 16 -15.93 16.71 -1.89
C ASP A 16 -17.02 17.43 -2.68
N ASN A 17 -16.84 18.72 -3.05
CA ASN A 17 -17.87 19.45 -3.75
C ASN A 17 -18.22 18.82 -5.10
N GLU A 18 -17.20 18.35 -5.81
CA GLU A 18 -17.35 17.85 -7.18
C GLU A 18 -16.93 16.38 -7.36
N ALA A 19 -16.30 15.74 -6.35
CA ALA A 19 -15.75 14.39 -6.49
C ALA A 19 -16.78 13.36 -6.99
N HIS A 20 -17.99 13.42 -6.46
CA HIS A 20 -19.04 12.44 -6.78
C HIS A 20 -19.61 12.65 -8.20
N TYR A 21 -19.80 13.90 -8.61
CA TYR A 21 -20.26 14.24 -9.97
C TYR A 21 -19.18 13.92 -11.00
N LEU A 22 -17.93 14.28 -10.70
CA LEU A 22 -16.79 13.95 -11.57
C LEU A 22 -16.60 12.45 -11.74
N LYS A 23 -16.83 11.66 -10.67
CA LYS A 23 -16.81 10.19 -10.73
C LYS A 23 -17.84 9.65 -11.74
N VAL A 24 -19.06 10.21 -11.77
CA VAL A 24 -20.09 9.80 -12.73
C VAL A 24 -19.68 10.15 -14.17
N ILE A 25 -19.17 11.35 -14.40
CA ILE A 25 -18.67 11.78 -15.72
C ILE A 25 -17.52 10.88 -16.19
N CYS A 26 -16.59 10.55 -15.30
CA CYS A 26 -15.50 9.64 -15.63
C CYS A 26 -16.00 8.21 -15.92
N ASP A 27 -17.03 7.74 -15.24
CA ASP A 27 -17.67 6.45 -15.53
C ASP A 27 -18.29 6.42 -16.95
N GLU A 28 -18.88 7.52 -17.40
CA GLU A 28 -19.42 7.65 -18.76
C GLU A 28 -18.31 7.68 -19.82
N VAL A 29 -17.22 8.43 -19.56
CA VAL A 29 -16.12 8.60 -20.50
C VAL A 29 -15.23 7.35 -20.60
N PHE A 30 -14.87 6.77 -19.47
CA PHE A 30 -13.92 5.65 -19.38
C PHE A 30 -14.58 4.29 -19.32
N GLY A 31 -15.81 4.21 -18.83
CA GLY A 31 -16.51 2.99 -18.45
C GLY A 31 -16.20 2.62 -16.99
N ARG A 32 -17.22 2.18 -16.25
CA ARG A 32 -17.11 1.78 -14.83
C ARG A 32 -16.08 0.68 -14.58
N SER A 33 -15.91 -0.24 -15.53
CA SER A 33 -14.93 -1.33 -15.46
C SER A 33 -13.49 -0.82 -15.41
N ASN A 34 -13.22 0.38 -15.93
CA ASN A 34 -11.91 1.00 -15.96
C ASN A 34 -11.61 1.89 -14.73
N PHE A 35 -12.56 2.00 -13.81
CA PHE A 35 -12.29 2.62 -12.51
C PHE A 35 -11.31 1.77 -11.72
N VAL A 36 -10.21 2.39 -11.25
CA VAL A 36 -9.16 1.73 -10.50
C VAL A 36 -9.39 1.93 -9.01
N ALA A 37 -9.41 3.17 -8.55
CA ALA A 37 -9.54 3.51 -7.13
C ALA A 37 -10.00 4.97 -6.93
N ASN A 38 -10.55 5.22 -5.75
CA ASN A 38 -10.62 6.54 -5.14
C ASN A 38 -9.60 6.56 -3.98
N VAL A 39 -8.55 7.35 -4.14
CA VAL A 39 -7.55 7.56 -3.11
C VAL A 39 -7.96 8.76 -2.27
N VAL A 40 -7.89 8.63 -0.95
CA VAL A 40 -8.15 9.70 0.01
C VAL A 40 -6.81 10.28 0.45
N TRP A 41 -6.58 11.56 0.14
CA TRP A 41 -5.38 12.28 0.54
C TRP A 41 -5.68 13.20 1.73
N GLN A 42 -4.97 13.03 2.82
CA GLN A 42 -5.04 13.91 3.98
C GLN A 42 -4.34 15.25 3.66
N LYS A 43 -5.13 16.27 3.26
CA LYS A 43 -4.62 17.58 2.86
C LYS A 43 -4.34 18.53 4.02
N LYS A 44 -4.89 18.25 5.22
CA LYS A 44 -4.69 19.03 6.45
C LYS A 44 -4.26 18.12 7.59
N TYR A 45 -3.30 18.58 8.35
CA TYR A 45 -2.76 17.86 9.51
C TYR A 45 -3.69 17.93 10.72
N ALA A 46 -4.30 19.08 11.00
CA ALA A 46 -5.18 19.29 12.15
C ALA A 46 -6.59 19.71 11.71
N PRO A 47 -7.63 19.29 12.45
CA PRO A 47 -8.98 19.80 12.26
C PRO A 47 -9.06 21.31 12.46
N ALA A 48 -9.93 21.99 11.72
CA ALA A 48 -10.24 23.39 11.91
C ALA A 48 -11.30 23.53 13.02
N ASN A 49 -10.93 24.13 14.16
CA ASN A 49 -11.81 24.26 15.32
C ASN A 49 -12.96 25.26 15.12
N ASP A 50 -12.87 26.10 14.08
CA ASP A 50 -13.90 27.06 13.66
C ASP A 50 -14.92 26.47 12.67
N SER A 51 -14.79 25.19 12.32
CA SER A 51 -15.74 24.51 11.45
C SER A 51 -17.08 24.32 12.16
N ILE A 52 -18.16 24.80 11.55
CA ILE A 52 -19.53 24.67 12.09
C ILE A 52 -20.01 23.19 12.05
N TRP A 53 -19.59 22.44 11.03
CA TRP A 53 -19.99 21.06 10.83
C TRP A 53 -18.80 20.11 11.09
N LEU A 54 -18.31 19.48 10.05
CA LEU A 54 -17.10 18.64 10.10
C LEU A 54 -15.93 19.42 9.49
N SER A 55 -14.74 19.21 10.03
CA SER A 55 -13.54 19.79 9.45
C SER A 55 -13.14 18.99 8.20
N ASP A 56 -13.22 19.65 7.06
CA ASP A 56 -12.75 19.11 5.79
C ASP A 56 -11.21 18.98 5.81
N SER A 57 -10.71 17.76 5.93
CA SER A 57 -9.28 17.47 6.10
C SER A 57 -8.69 16.60 4.98
N HIS A 58 -9.48 16.24 3.95
CA HIS A 58 -9.01 15.41 2.85
C HIS A 58 -9.49 15.91 1.48
N ASP A 59 -8.82 15.48 0.43
CA ASP A 59 -9.29 15.49 -0.96
C ASP A 59 -9.32 14.08 -1.50
N HIS A 60 -10.03 13.90 -2.59
CA HIS A 60 -10.10 12.67 -3.38
C HIS A 60 -9.08 12.71 -4.52
N ILE A 61 -8.56 11.54 -4.89
CA ILE A 61 -7.82 11.35 -6.12
C ILE A 61 -8.50 10.20 -6.87
N LEU A 62 -9.25 10.56 -7.90
CA LEU A 62 -9.92 9.58 -8.75
C LEU A 62 -8.94 9.00 -9.76
N VAL A 63 -8.86 7.68 -9.82
CA VAL A 63 -7.92 6.95 -10.68
C VAL A 63 -8.69 6.09 -11.68
N TYR A 64 -8.44 6.31 -12.96
CA TYR A 64 -8.95 5.52 -14.07
C TYR A 64 -7.81 5.05 -14.96
N ALA A 65 -7.89 3.81 -15.42
CA ALA A 65 -7.06 3.36 -16.53
C ALA A 65 -7.81 3.52 -17.86
N LYS A 66 -7.09 3.65 -18.97
CA LYS A 66 -7.73 3.58 -20.29
C LYS A 66 -8.32 2.20 -20.53
N VAL A 67 -7.52 1.15 -20.24
CA VAL A 67 -7.91 -0.26 -20.20
C VAL A 67 -7.34 -0.89 -18.92
N LYS A 68 -8.18 -1.12 -17.92
CA LYS A 68 -7.74 -1.59 -16.58
C LYS A 68 -7.05 -2.96 -16.62
N ASP A 69 -7.45 -3.81 -17.55
CA ASP A 69 -6.87 -5.15 -17.67
C ASP A 69 -5.42 -5.13 -18.18
N THR A 70 -5.01 -4.11 -18.89
CA THR A 70 -3.63 -3.93 -19.39
C THR A 70 -2.78 -3.05 -18.48
N TRP A 71 -3.38 -2.07 -17.80
CA TRP A 71 -2.66 -1.20 -16.89
C TRP A 71 -2.29 -1.90 -15.57
N ARG A 72 -1.07 -1.68 -15.11
CA ARG A 72 -0.61 -2.15 -13.80
C ARG A 72 0.13 -1.03 -13.09
N PRO A 73 -0.27 -0.71 -11.84
CA PRO A 73 0.45 0.27 -11.03
C PRO A 73 1.84 -0.25 -10.67
N ASN A 74 2.81 0.63 -10.72
CA ASN A 74 4.12 0.34 -10.17
C ASN A 74 4.03 0.15 -8.65
N LYS A 75 4.86 -0.71 -8.13
CA LYS A 75 4.98 -0.89 -6.68
C LYS A 75 5.90 0.17 -6.10
N LEU A 76 5.51 0.71 -4.97
CA LEU A 76 6.31 1.68 -4.23
C LEU A 76 7.55 1.02 -3.64
N SER A 77 8.64 1.77 -3.58
CA SER A 77 9.83 1.37 -2.85
C SER A 77 9.52 1.19 -1.36
N ARG A 78 10.28 0.35 -0.69
CA ARG A 78 10.16 0.14 0.75
C ARG A 78 10.83 1.29 1.50
N THR A 79 10.27 1.65 2.66
CA THR A 79 10.90 2.63 3.55
C THR A 79 11.94 1.96 4.47
N GLU A 80 12.88 2.75 5.00
CA GLU A 80 13.86 2.25 5.97
C GLU A 80 13.20 1.71 7.25
N GLU A 81 12.08 2.31 7.70
CA GLU A 81 11.32 1.83 8.87
C GLU A 81 10.76 0.43 8.63
N GLN A 82 10.27 0.16 7.42
CA GLN A 82 9.80 -1.18 7.04
C GLN A 82 10.95 -2.18 6.98
N ASP A 83 12.12 -1.72 6.60
CA ASP A 83 13.33 -2.54 6.53
C ASP A 83 13.90 -2.87 7.92
N LYS A 84 13.77 -1.97 8.90
CA LYS A 84 14.15 -2.21 10.31
C LYS A 84 13.38 -3.36 10.97
N LEU A 85 12.23 -3.75 10.43
CA LEU A 85 11.46 -4.91 10.92
C LEU A 85 12.13 -6.25 10.60
N TYR A 86 13.05 -6.26 9.63
CA TYR A 86 13.78 -7.46 9.23
C TYR A 86 15.07 -7.58 10.05
N LYS A 87 15.13 -8.64 10.86
CA LYS A 87 16.27 -8.96 11.73
C LYS A 87 16.75 -10.36 11.41
N ASN A 88 17.99 -10.67 11.72
CA ASN A 88 18.52 -12.03 11.61
C ASN A 88 18.78 -12.58 13.01
N GLU A 89 17.73 -12.90 13.75
CA GLU A 89 17.80 -13.29 15.17
C GLU A 89 18.45 -14.66 15.38
N ASP A 90 18.37 -15.53 14.38
CA ASP A 90 18.89 -16.91 14.44
C ASP A 90 20.11 -17.16 13.54
N GLY A 91 20.69 -16.11 12.95
CA GLY A 91 21.85 -16.21 12.07
C GLY A 91 21.60 -16.99 10.78
N ASP A 92 20.35 -16.98 10.25
CA ASP A 92 20.01 -17.68 9.01
C ASP A 92 20.86 -17.15 7.85
N PRO A 93 21.52 -18.03 7.07
CA PRO A 93 22.44 -17.64 6.00
C PRO A 93 21.75 -16.89 4.84
N ARG A 94 20.43 -16.97 4.72
CA ARG A 94 19.64 -16.23 3.73
C ARG A 94 19.45 -14.75 4.09
N GLY A 95 19.94 -14.33 5.28
CA GLY A 95 19.91 -12.94 5.70
C GLY A 95 18.70 -12.56 6.55
N PRO A 96 18.44 -11.25 6.69
CA PRO A 96 17.39 -10.74 7.58
C PRO A 96 15.98 -11.18 7.15
N TRP A 97 15.16 -11.54 8.15
CA TRP A 97 13.77 -11.95 7.99
C TRP A 97 12.87 -11.32 9.06
N MET A 98 11.58 -11.29 8.80
CA MET A 98 10.55 -10.95 9.80
C MET A 98 9.61 -12.12 10.03
N SER A 99 9.07 -12.23 11.26
CA SER A 99 8.11 -13.29 11.58
C SER A 99 6.71 -12.92 11.08
N ASP A 100 6.08 -13.84 10.34
CA ASP A 100 4.72 -13.71 9.88
C ASP A 100 3.79 -14.76 10.49
N ASN A 101 2.48 -14.53 10.38
CA ASN A 101 1.47 -15.42 10.92
C ASN A 101 1.49 -16.79 10.23
N TYR A 102 1.42 -17.85 11.03
CA TYR A 102 1.27 -19.23 10.57
C TYR A 102 -0.19 -19.69 10.59
N THR A 103 -1.11 -18.82 11.04
CA THR A 103 -2.54 -19.09 11.13
C THR A 103 -3.34 -18.14 10.25
N CYS A 104 -4.52 -18.56 9.79
CA CYS A 104 -5.47 -17.76 9.04
C CYS A 104 -6.82 -17.67 9.78
N ALA A 105 -7.59 -16.61 9.48
CA ALA A 105 -8.92 -16.35 10.07
C ALA A 105 -10.00 -17.24 9.43
N LYS A 106 -9.79 -18.57 9.49
CA LYS A 106 -10.74 -19.60 9.04
C LYS A 106 -10.94 -20.63 10.15
N THR A 107 -12.15 -21.17 10.24
CA THR A 107 -12.49 -22.20 11.22
C THR A 107 -12.08 -23.60 10.74
N ALA A 108 -12.00 -24.53 11.68
CA ALA A 108 -11.75 -25.95 11.35
C ALA A 108 -12.85 -26.57 10.47
N ASP A 109 -14.07 -26.08 10.61
CA ASP A 109 -15.22 -26.56 9.82
C ASP A 109 -15.19 -25.99 8.37
N GLU A 110 -14.73 -24.74 8.19
CA GLU A 110 -14.53 -24.14 6.86
C GLU A 110 -13.32 -24.73 6.13
N ARG A 111 -12.28 -25.14 6.86
CA ARG A 111 -11.00 -25.64 6.31
C ARG A 111 -10.45 -26.81 7.14
N PRO A 112 -11.11 -27.97 7.11
CA PRO A 112 -10.69 -29.13 7.91
C PRO A 112 -9.29 -29.65 7.54
N ASN A 113 -8.86 -29.48 6.28
CA ASN A 113 -7.51 -29.83 5.83
C ASN A 113 -6.39 -28.97 6.43
N LEU A 114 -6.74 -27.82 7.04
CA LEU A 114 -5.80 -26.93 7.73
C LEU A 114 -5.85 -27.09 9.26
N TYR A 115 -6.67 -28.02 9.77
CA TYR A 115 -6.77 -28.35 11.19
C TYR A 115 -6.07 -29.68 11.47
N TYR A 116 -4.77 -29.59 11.81
CA TYR A 116 -3.93 -30.76 12.09
C TYR A 116 -2.85 -30.41 13.13
N ALA A 117 -2.30 -31.43 13.80
CA ALA A 117 -1.20 -31.25 14.73
C ALA A 117 0.11 -30.94 14.00
N VAL A 118 0.87 -29.96 14.52
CA VAL A 118 2.27 -29.72 14.15
C VAL A 118 3.15 -29.99 15.37
N ARG A 119 4.34 -30.54 15.15
CA ARG A 119 5.27 -30.85 16.24
C ARG A 119 6.35 -29.78 16.35
N ASN A 120 6.52 -29.21 17.55
CA ASN A 120 7.65 -28.34 17.82
C ASN A 120 8.93 -29.22 17.96
N PRO A 121 9.94 -29.04 17.10
CA PRO A 121 11.14 -29.87 17.13
C PRO A 121 12.00 -29.65 18.37
N ASN A 122 11.87 -28.50 19.04
CA ASN A 122 12.68 -28.18 20.21
C ASN A 122 12.11 -28.75 21.54
N THR A 123 10.78 -28.82 21.64
CA THR A 123 10.10 -29.33 22.86
C THR A 123 9.53 -30.74 22.68
N GLY A 124 9.35 -31.18 21.43
CA GLY A 124 8.67 -32.43 21.10
C GLY A 124 7.15 -32.39 21.24
N GLU A 125 6.58 -31.23 21.65
CA GLU A 125 5.15 -31.04 21.86
C GLU A 125 4.36 -31.03 20.55
N GLU A 126 3.19 -31.67 20.53
CA GLU A 126 2.20 -31.58 19.47
C GLU A 126 1.27 -30.42 19.74
N ILE A 127 1.20 -29.49 18.77
CA ILE A 127 0.46 -28.25 18.86
C ILE A 127 -0.66 -28.27 17.82
N TRP A 128 -1.89 -28.07 18.28
CA TRP A 128 -3.06 -27.90 17.44
C TRP A 128 -3.42 -26.42 17.29
N PRO A 129 -3.90 -26.00 16.12
CA PRO A 129 -4.42 -24.65 15.98
C PRO A 129 -5.77 -24.53 16.74
N LYS A 130 -6.21 -23.30 16.97
CA LYS A 130 -7.56 -23.09 17.50
C LYS A 130 -8.60 -23.49 16.46
N ARG A 131 -9.73 -24.11 16.88
CA ARG A 131 -10.82 -24.43 15.94
C ARG A 131 -11.37 -23.21 15.20
N THR A 132 -11.28 -22.01 15.81
CA THR A 132 -11.71 -20.73 15.23
C THR A 132 -10.64 -20.06 14.36
N ARG A 133 -9.41 -20.61 14.29
CA ARG A 133 -8.28 -20.02 13.57
C ARG A 133 -7.26 -21.10 13.20
N VAL A 134 -7.46 -21.75 12.07
CA VAL A 134 -6.62 -22.86 11.60
C VAL A 134 -5.27 -22.40 11.02
N TRP A 135 -4.41 -23.36 10.66
CA TRP A 135 -3.15 -23.04 10.00
C TRP A 135 -3.40 -22.33 8.66
N ALA A 136 -2.46 -21.49 8.23
CA ALA A 136 -2.50 -20.84 6.91
C ALA A 136 -2.02 -21.76 5.78
N PHE A 137 -1.38 -22.88 6.13
CA PHE A 137 -0.72 -23.79 5.20
C PHE A 137 -1.20 -25.22 5.44
N ASP A 138 -1.29 -25.99 4.37
CA ASP A 138 -1.58 -27.43 4.46
C ASP A 138 -0.36 -28.23 4.95
N ARG A 139 -0.58 -29.52 5.21
CA ARG A 139 0.48 -30.39 5.75
C ARG A 139 1.69 -30.51 4.82
N LYS A 140 1.48 -30.55 3.51
CA LYS A 140 2.55 -30.64 2.51
C LYS A 140 3.42 -29.36 2.48
N ALA A 141 2.76 -28.19 2.55
CA ALA A 141 3.48 -26.93 2.67
C ALA A 141 4.22 -26.80 4.01
N HIS A 142 3.62 -27.31 5.11
CA HIS A 142 4.27 -27.34 6.42
C HIS A 142 5.55 -28.18 6.40
N GLU A 143 5.51 -29.39 5.84
CA GLU A 143 6.67 -30.28 5.70
C GLU A 143 7.81 -29.59 4.90
N ARG A 144 7.46 -28.90 3.81
CA ARG A 144 8.42 -28.12 3.05
C ARG A 144 9.01 -26.97 3.88
N HIS A 145 8.18 -26.23 4.64
CA HIS A 145 8.67 -25.16 5.52
C HIS A 145 9.61 -25.67 6.61
N ILE A 146 9.40 -26.88 7.12
CA ILE A 146 10.36 -27.51 8.04
C ILE A 146 11.68 -27.80 7.34
N ALA A 147 11.62 -28.49 6.18
CA ALA A 147 12.80 -28.88 5.42
C ALA A 147 13.65 -27.65 5.00
N GLU A 148 12.99 -26.54 4.69
CA GLU A 148 13.63 -25.27 4.30
C GLU A 148 13.97 -24.35 5.48
N ASN A 149 13.83 -24.79 6.73
CA ASN A 149 14.05 -23.97 7.94
C ASN A 149 13.27 -22.62 7.90
N MET A 150 12.02 -22.66 7.46
CA MET A 150 11.15 -21.48 7.34
C MET A 150 10.31 -21.22 8.58
N ILE A 151 10.34 -22.12 9.57
CA ILE A 151 9.51 -22.03 10.78
C ILE A 151 10.33 -21.49 11.93
N TYR A 152 9.80 -20.43 12.55
CA TYR A 152 10.36 -19.82 13.76
C TYR A 152 9.48 -20.11 14.97
N TRP A 153 10.10 -20.68 16.01
CA TRP A 153 9.47 -21.09 17.25
C TRP A 153 9.69 -20.13 18.40
N GLY A 154 9.99 -18.86 18.10
CA GLY A 154 10.34 -17.85 19.10
C GLY A 154 11.81 -17.90 19.51
N LYS A 155 12.23 -16.88 20.25
CA LYS A 155 13.65 -16.70 20.65
C LYS A 155 14.21 -17.89 21.41
N ASN A 156 13.38 -18.54 22.25
CA ASN A 156 13.78 -19.71 23.04
C ASN A 156 13.34 -21.04 22.39
N GLY A 157 12.75 -21.02 21.22
CA GLY A 157 12.27 -22.23 20.54
C GLY A 157 11.01 -22.86 21.12
N THR A 158 10.34 -22.22 22.09
CA THR A 158 9.25 -22.81 22.89
C THR A 158 7.87 -22.21 22.65
N ASN A 159 7.70 -21.40 21.60
CA ASN A 159 6.40 -20.82 21.30
C ASN A 159 5.35 -21.90 21.02
N SER A 160 4.16 -21.73 21.58
CA SER A 160 2.99 -22.58 21.34
C SER A 160 2.34 -22.40 19.94
N THR A 161 2.84 -21.48 19.15
CA THR A 161 2.36 -21.26 17.78
C THR A 161 3.56 -20.95 16.89
N PRO A 162 3.73 -21.72 15.80
CA PRO A 162 4.80 -21.46 14.84
C PRO A 162 4.59 -20.12 14.13
N ARG A 163 5.68 -19.53 13.67
CA ARG A 163 5.68 -18.33 12.81
C ARG A 163 6.46 -18.64 11.53
N LEU A 164 6.09 -18.00 10.43
CA LEU A 164 6.80 -18.13 9.16
C LEU A 164 7.92 -17.08 9.09
N LYS A 165 9.11 -17.47 8.68
CA LYS A 165 10.17 -16.52 8.31
C LYS A 165 9.90 -15.96 6.93
N LYS A 166 9.75 -14.63 6.84
CA LYS A 166 9.71 -13.90 5.56
C LYS A 166 11.02 -13.16 5.37
N PHE A 167 11.83 -13.64 4.43
CA PHE A 167 13.16 -13.06 4.16
C PHE A 167 13.05 -11.74 3.40
N LYS A 168 13.87 -10.75 3.79
CA LYS A 168 13.95 -9.45 3.12
C LYS A 168 14.34 -9.59 1.65
N GLU A 169 15.27 -10.50 1.34
CA GLU A 169 15.74 -10.73 -0.02
C GLU A 169 14.63 -11.22 -0.96
N SER A 170 13.72 -12.07 -0.48
CA SER A 170 12.59 -12.54 -1.28
C SER A 170 11.60 -11.41 -1.65
N LEU A 171 11.69 -10.24 -0.99
CA LEU A 171 10.79 -9.11 -1.19
C LEU A 171 11.42 -7.97 -2.02
N ARG A 172 12.74 -8.00 -2.25
CA ARG A 172 13.45 -6.91 -2.97
C ARG A 172 12.90 -6.63 -4.36
N SER A 173 12.45 -7.64 -5.07
CA SER A 173 11.85 -7.49 -6.40
C SER A 173 10.37 -7.14 -6.36
N ALA A 174 9.71 -7.20 -5.20
CA ALA A 174 8.26 -7.15 -5.11
C ALA A 174 7.70 -5.74 -4.82
N GLY A 175 8.45 -4.82 -4.16
CA GLY A 175 7.93 -3.53 -3.70
C GLY A 175 6.66 -3.69 -2.84
N ARG A 176 6.00 -2.60 -2.50
CA ARG A 176 4.69 -2.62 -1.84
C ARG A 176 3.60 -2.04 -2.74
N VAL A 177 2.42 -2.61 -2.71
CA VAL A 177 1.24 -2.04 -3.35
C VAL A 177 0.87 -0.75 -2.61
N ALA A 178 0.58 0.32 -3.36
CA ALA A 178 0.10 1.57 -2.78
C ALA A 178 -1.28 1.36 -2.11
N ALA A 179 -1.46 1.89 -0.91
CA ALA A 179 -2.76 1.96 -0.26
C ALA A 179 -3.63 3.06 -0.88
N THR A 180 -4.92 3.06 -0.58
CA THR A 180 -5.86 4.12 -1.03
C THR A 180 -6.07 5.23 0.00
N ILE A 181 -5.37 5.19 1.14
CA ILE A 181 -5.32 6.27 2.13
C ILE A 181 -3.88 6.78 2.14
N TRP A 182 -3.70 8.07 1.83
CA TRP A 182 -2.40 8.73 1.79
C TRP A 182 -2.33 9.80 2.87
N LEU A 183 -1.52 9.56 3.87
CA LEU A 183 -1.34 10.47 5.00
C LEU A 183 -0.37 11.60 4.63
N HIS A 184 -0.55 12.75 5.27
CA HIS A 184 0.27 13.94 5.05
C HIS A 184 1.76 13.71 5.31
N GLU A 185 2.11 12.83 6.24
CA GLU A 185 3.50 12.48 6.54
C GLU A 185 4.20 11.81 5.34
N GLU A 186 3.45 11.05 4.55
CA GLU A 186 3.98 10.34 3.38
C GLU A 186 4.05 11.23 2.13
N VAL A 187 3.02 12.04 1.90
CA VAL A 187 2.83 12.74 0.62
C VAL A 187 2.72 14.26 0.74
N GLY A 188 2.93 14.81 1.94
CA GLY A 188 2.79 16.24 2.19
C GLY A 188 1.32 16.70 2.31
N HIS A 189 1.14 17.93 2.74
CA HIS A 189 -0.14 18.60 2.94
C HIS A 189 -0.13 20.02 2.36
N ASN A 190 -1.26 20.74 2.42
CA ASN A 190 -1.42 22.07 1.83
C ASN A 190 -0.37 23.09 2.33
N GLN A 191 0.06 23.02 3.59
CA GLN A 191 1.08 23.93 4.12
C GLN A 191 2.48 23.62 3.58
N ASP A 192 2.79 22.33 3.29
CA ASP A 192 4.04 21.97 2.62
C ASP A 192 4.07 22.55 1.23
N ALA A 193 3.01 22.32 0.45
CA ALA A 193 2.87 22.87 -0.90
C ALA A 193 3.02 24.41 -0.93
N LYS A 194 2.44 25.09 0.06
CA LYS A 194 2.59 26.55 0.17
C LYS A 194 4.02 26.96 0.47
N ARG A 195 4.73 26.24 1.34
CA ARG A 195 6.16 26.48 1.63
C ARG A 195 7.05 26.22 0.42
N GLU A 196 6.81 25.12 -0.30
CA GLU A 196 7.52 24.78 -1.56
C GLU A 196 7.35 25.90 -2.58
N GLN A 197 6.11 26.36 -2.80
CA GLN A 197 5.84 27.45 -3.73
C GLN A 197 6.49 28.77 -3.33
N LEU A 198 6.45 29.16 -2.03
CA LEU A 198 7.09 30.38 -1.53
C LEU A 198 8.62 30.32 -1.60
N ALA A 199 9.22 29.12 -1.54
CA ALA A 199 10.65 28.94 -1.71
C ALA A 199 11.08 29.20 -3.16
N LEU A 200 10.22 28.88 -4.15
CA LEU A 200 10.48 29.15 -5.58
C LEU A 200 10.18 30.59 -5.94
N ASN A 201 9.12 31.16 -5.39
CA ASN A 201 8.69 32.54 -5.67
C ASN A 201 8.09 33.17 -4.42
N SER A 202 8.60 34.34 -4.02
CA SER A 202 8.12 35.10 -2.85
C SER A 202 6.63 35.46 -2.92
N HIS A 203 6.05 35.45 -4.11
CA HIS A 203 4.62 35.66 -4.36
C HIS A 203 3.99 34.36 -4.83
N SER A 204 3.19 33.72 -3.95
CA SER A 204 2.45 32.54 -4.33
C SER A 204 1.08 32.90 -4.92
N PRO A 205 0.89 32.83 -6.24
CA PRO A 205 -0.37 33.21 -6.90
C PRO A 205 -1.50 32.20 -6.66
N PHE A 206 -1.16 30.97 -6.24
CA PHE A 206 -2.14 29.91 -6.02
C PHE A 206 -2.49 29.79 -4.53
N THR A 207 -3.78 29.70 -4.25
CA THR A 207 -4.30 29.56 -2.88
C THR A 207 -4.09 28.15 -2.33
N THR A 208 -4.23 27.13 -3.18
CA THR A 208 -4.19 25.70 -2.80
C THR A 208 -3.29 24.90 -3.76
N PRO A 209 -1.97 25.14 -3.77
CA PRO A 209 -1.05 24.30 -4.55
C PRO A 209 -1.04 22.88 -4.01
N LYS A 210 -0.64 21.91 -4.85
CA LYS A 210 -0.43 20.53 -4.42
C LYS A 210 1.05 20.31 -4.08
N PRO A 211 1.39 19.51 -3.03
CA PRO A 211 2.78 19.29 -2.64
C PRO A 211 3.50 18.40 -3.67
N GLU A 212 4.79 18.66 -3.89
CA GLU A 212 5.64 17.85 -4.79
C GLU A 212 5.59 16.36 -4.45
N LYS A 213 5.64 16.00 -3.17
CA LYS A 213 5.60 14.61 -2.73
C LYS A 213 4.33 13.86 -3.18
N LEU A 214 3.20 14.57 -3.28
CA LEU A 214 1.94 14.00 -3.76
C LEU A 214 2.05 13.64 -5.24
N LEU A 215 2.57 14.55 -6.05
CA LEU A 215 2.72 14.35 -7.49
C LEU A 215 3.81 13.31 -7.78
N LEU A 216 4.93 13.35 -7.09
CA LEU A 216 5.96 12.32 -7.19
C LEU A 216 5.42 10.92 -6.87
N ARG A 217 4.57 10.78 -5.83
CA ARG A 217 3.90 9.51 -5.52
C ARG A 217 2.98 9.04 -6.65
N ILE A 218 2.24 9.96 -7.29
CA ILE A 218 1.40 9.63 -8.45
C ILE A 218 2.28 9.16 -9.61
N LEU A 219 3.34 9.88 -9.92
CA LEU A 219 4.28 9.54 -11.02
C LEU A 219 4.97 8.20 -10.77
N GLU A 220 5.45 7.95 -9.54
CA GLU A 220 6.07 6.67 -9.16
C GLU A 220 5.14 5.48 -9.42
N ILE A 221 3.84 5.62 -9.15
CA ILE A 221 2.85 4.56 -9.33
C ILE A 221 2.41 4.44 -10.78
N ALA A 222 2.27 5.57 -11.49
CA ALA A 222 1.57 5.65 -12.77
C ALA A 222 2.47 5.51 -13.98
N THR A 223 3.79 5.78 -13.86
CA THR A 223 4.69 5.95 -15.01
C THR A 223 6.01 5.19 -14.85
N ASN A 224 6.65 4.93 -15.99
CA ASN A 224 8.00 4.40 -16.08
C ASN A 224 8.92 5.46 -16.74
N PRO A 225 10.24 5.33 -16.63
CA PRO A 225 11.16 6.22 -17.32
C PRO A 225 10.92 6.25 -18.84
N GLY A 226 10.69 7.44 -19.38
CA GLY A 226 10.39 7.66 -20.79
C GLY A 226 8.90 7.80 -21.13
N ASP A 227 8.00 7.55 -20.18
CA ASP A 227 6.56 7.78 -20.38
C ASP A 227 6.25 9.27 -20.46
N LEU A 228 5.24 9.62 -21.28
CA LEU A 228 4.76 11.00 -21.40
C LEU A 228 3.68 11.28 -20.35
N VAL A 229 3.85 12.39 -19.66
CA VAL A 229 2.88 12.92 -18.70
C VAL A 229 2.26 14.20 -19.24
N LEU A 230 0.91 14.27 -19.22
CA LEU A 230 0.17 15.47 -19.60
C LEU A 230 -0.58 15.99 -18.38
N ASP A 231 -0.22 17.20 -17.93
CA ASP A 231 -0.98 17.95 -16.95
C ASP A 231 -1.78 19.05 -17.64
N SER A 232 -3.11 18.83 -17.79
CA SER A 232 -4.02 19.78 -18.44
C SER A 232 -4.51 20.90 -17.55
N PHE A 233 -4.26 20.81 -16.24
CA PHE A 233 -4.63 21.81 -15.21
C PHE A 233 -3.44 22.11 -14.31
N ALA A 234 -2.32 22.50 -14.94
CA ALA A 234 -1.01 22.61 -14.28
C ALA A 234 -0.99 23.45 -12.98
N GLY A 235 -1.97 24.34 -12.79
CA GLY A 235 -2.14 25.11 -11.55
C GLY A 235 -0.87 25.88 -11.17
N SER A 236 -0.21 25.46 -10.09
CA SER A 236 1.06 26.03 -9.64
C SER A 236 2.29 25.56 -10.44
N GLY A 237 2.12 24.66 -11.39
CA GLY A 237 3.22 24.06 -12.15
C GLY A 237 4.03 23.01 -11.38
N THR A 238 3.47 22.44 -10.31
CA THR A 238 4.20 21.45 -9.46
C THR A 238 4.57 20.17 -10.21
N THR A 239 3.92 19.88 -11.35
CA THR A 239 4.21 18.68 -12.17
C THR A 239 5.46 18.86 -13.06
N GLY A 240 5.89 20.09 -13.31
CA GLY A 240 7.00 20.45 -14.22
C GLY A 240 8.37 20.49 -13.59
#